data_4952eb439a6620e3c29ef89433650f19
#
_entry.id   4952eb439a6620e3c29ef89433650f19
#
_cell.length_a   1.000
_cell.length_b   1.000
_cell.length_c   1.000
_cell.angle_alpha   90.00
_cell.angle_beta   90.00
_cell.angle_gamma   90.00
#
_symmetry.space_group_name_H-M   'P 1'
#
loop_
_entity.id
_entity.type
_entity.pdbx_description
1 polymer ?
#
loop_
_entity_poly.entity_id
_entity_poly.type
_entity_poly.pdbx_seq_one_letter_code
_entity_poly.pdbx_strand_id
1 'polypeptide(L)'
;MLVDAATMIRTSAILQPDEIRAFTRRSDAAGALAILWTWGAIAATFTALALVPHPVTFVVAVALLGGRQLALAVLMHEAAHRTLFRTRFLNDRVADWLCARPIWTDVRRYREHHLAHHAHAGTERDPDRSLVEGFPLTGRSLVRKMLRDLAGVSGVKRVLGLALMDAELIGYTVAGDVKPAPRRRVRDHARAFAIHASPALVANLAILATLALAGHAWLYSAWAAAWLTTYGLFLRIRSMAEHACTEGGRDPMRNTRTTRAGLLARMFVAPHAVGYHLEHHLLPTAPCHRLPALHRRLSSAGVIPPDAVARDYLAVLRIMVGQGSP
;
A
#
# COMPACT_ATOMS: atom_id res chain seq x y z
N MET A 1 16.95 -9.10 -8.98
CA MET A 1 16.60 -8.17 -7.89
C MET A 1 17.90 -7.46 -7.51
N LEU A 2 18.14 -6.30 -8.09
CA LEU A 2 19.30 -5.47 -7.76
C LEU A 2 18.91 -4.63 -6.53
N VAL A 3 19.14 -5.18 -5.34
CA VAL A 3 19.22 -4.36 -4.13
C VAL A 3 20.42 -3.48 -4.31
N ASP A 4 20.27 -2.16 -4.12
CA ASP A 4 21.39 -1.21 -4.24
C ASP A 4 22.56 -1.70 -3.38
N ALA A 5 23.73 -1.87 -3.99
CA ALA A 5 24.93 -2.39 -3.31
C ALA A 5 25.28 -1.58 -2.03
N ALA A 6 24.96 -0.27 -2.01
CA ALA A 6 25.18 0.58 -0.84
C ALA A 6 24.26 0.20 0.35
N THR A 7 23.00 -0.14 0.11
CA THR A 7 22.05 -0.60 1.16
C THR A 7 22.45 -1.98 1.69
N MET A 8 22.90 -2.88 0.80
CA MET A 8 23.42 -4.21 1.21
C MET A 8 24.67 -4.10 2.09
N ILE A 9 25.59 -3.22 1.77
CA ILE A 9 26.81 -3.01 2.56
C ILE A 9 26.47 -2.53 3.97
N ARG A 10 25.54 -1.57 4.13
CA ARG A 10 25.11 -1.07 5.45
C ARG A 10 24.40 -2.12 6.29
N THR A 11 23.49 -2.90 5.70
CA THR A 11 22.76 -3.95 6.43
C THR A 11 23.73 -5.03 6.92
N SER A 12 24.69 -5.44 6.09
CA SER A 12 25.71 -6.44 6.46
C SER A 12 26.75 -5.91 7.47
N ALA A 13 26.91 -4.59 7.59
CA ALA A 13 27.74 -3.98 8.63
C ALA A 13 27.04 -3.95 10.01
N ILE A 14 25.70 -4.05 10.04
CA ILE A 14 24.88 -3.95 11.25
C ILE A 14 24.41 -5.32 11.73
N LEU A 15 24.02 -6.19 10.80
CA LEU A 15 23.44 -7.51 11.08
C LEU A 15 24.42 -8.61 10.67
N GLN A 16 24.55 -9.62 11.52
CA GLN A 16 25.30 -10.82 11.20
C GLN A 16 24.60 -11.65 10.12
N PRO A 17 25.31 -12.47 9.33
CA PRO A 17 24.71 -13.27 8.25
C PRO A 17 23.59 -14.21 8.68
N ASP A 18 23.63 -14.74 9.90
CA ASP A 18 22.58 -15.58 10.48
C ASP A 18 21.34 -14.74 10.88
N GLU A 19 21.53 -13.51 11.40
CA GLU A 19 20.43 -12.58 11.67
C GLU A 19 19.71 -12.21 10.36
N ILE A 20 20.45 -11.89 9.29
CA ILE A 20 19.87 -11.61 7.97
C ILE A 20 19.05 -12.82 7.50
N ARG A 21 19.59 -14.04 7.58
CA ARG A 21 18.86 -15.26 7.24
C ARG A 21 17.59 -15.43 8.07
N ALA A 22 17.65 -15.16 9.37
CA ALA A 22 16.50 -15.25 10.26
C ALA A 22 15.41 -14.23 9.92
N PHE A 23 15.77 -12.97 9.68
CA PHE A 23 14.83 -11.90 9.32
C PHE A 23 14.25 -12.06 7.92
N THR A 24 14.95 -12.67 6.97
CA THR A 24 14.48 -12.88 5.60
C THR A 24 13.76 -14.22 5.39
N ARG A 25 13.57 -15.02 6.44
CA ARG A 25 12.89 -16.32 6.37
C ARG A 25 11.40 -16.12 6.07
N ARG A 26 10.97 -16.58 4.91
CA ARG A 26 9.58 -16.52 4.42
C ARG A 26 8.79 -17.76 4.85
N SER A 27 7.45 -17.63 4.91
CA SER A 27 6.54 -18.70 5.31
C SER A 27 5.25 -18.64 4.50
N ASP A 28 4.88 -19.77 3.86
CA ASP A 28 3.61 -19.86 3.14
C ASP A 28 2.43 -19.81 4.11
N ALA A 29 2.55 -20.42 5.29
CA ALA A 29 1.51 -20.38 6.32
C ALA A 29 1.26 -18.96 6.85
N ALA A 30 2.33 -18.17 7.08
CA ALA A 30 2.18 -16.78 7.53
C ALA A 30 1.49 -15.91 6.46
N GLY A 31 1.84 -16.08 5.19
CA GLY A 31 1.18 -15.38 4.08
C GLY A 31 -0.29 -15.77 3.93
N ALA A 32 -0.60 -17.07 4.00
CA ALA A 32 -1.98 -17.56 3.97
C ALA A 32 -2.80 -17.01 5.14
N LEU A 33 -2.25 -17.01 6.36
CA LEU A 33 -2.94 -16.48 7.54
C LEU A 33 -3.20 -14.97 7.41
N ALA A 34 -2.27 -14.20 6.86
CA ALA A 34 -2.46 -12.77 6.64
C ALA A 34 -3.60 -12.47 5.63
N ILE A 35 -3.69 -13.25 4.55
CA ILE A 35 -4.78 -13.16 3.59
C ILE A 35 -6.11 -13.58 4.23
N LEU A 36 -6.15 -14.73 4.91
CA LEU A 36 -7.36 -15.23 5.59
C LEU A 36 -7.86 -14.24 6.63
N TRP A 37 -6.98 -13.66 7.44
CA TRP A 37 -7.33 -12.62 8.41
C TRP A 37 -7.94 -11.40 7.73
N THR A 38 -7.35 -10.93 6.63
CA THR A 38 -7.84 -9.75 5.91
C THR A 38 -9.22 -10.00 5.29
N TRP A 39 -9.41 -11.15 4.61
CA TRP A 39 -10.70 -11.52 4.04
C TRP A 39 -11.73 -11.87 5.09
N GLY A 40 -11.34 -12.50 6.21
CA GLY A 40 -12.20 -12.74 7.36
C GLY A 40 -12.75 -11.43 7.96
N ALA A 41 -11.89 -10.40 8.09
CA ALA A 41 -12.32 -9.08 8.54
C ALA A 41 -13.26 -8.38 7.52
N ILE A 42 -13.03 -8.55 6.21
CA ILE A 42 -13.94 -8.08 5.15
C ILE A 42 -15.30 -8.78 5.28
N ALA A 43 -15.32 -10.10 5.38
CA ALA A 43 -16.54 -10.89 5.52
C ALA A 43 -17.32 -10.52 6.81
N ALA A 44 -16.63 -10.38 7.94
CA ALA A 44 -17.22 -9.94 9.19
C ALA A 44 -17.86 -8.54 9.07
N THR A 45 -17.22 -7.62 8.34
CA THR A 45 -17.76 -6.27 8.10
C THR A 45 -19.04 -6.34 7.25
N PHE A 46 -19.05 -7.13 6.19
CA PHE A 46 -20.26 -7.34 5.39
C PHE A 46 -21.38 -8.00 6.20
N THR A 47 -21.05 -9.01 6.99
CA THR A 47 -22.04 -9.70 7.86
C THR A 47 -22.64 -8.71 8.88
N ALA A 48 -21.82 -7.90 9.54
CA ALA A 48 -22.31 -6.90 10.48
C ALA A 48 -23.26 -5.88 9.80
N LEU A 49 -22.91 -5.43 8.60
CA LEU A 49 -23.75 -4.50 7.83
C LEU A 49 -25.05 -5.18 7.34
N ALA A 50 -25.00 -6.45 6.97
CA ALA A 50 -26.20 -7.22 6.58
C ALA A 50 -27.17 -7.42 7.75
N LEU A 51 -26.63 -7.70 8.94
CA LEU A 51 -27.44 -7.91 10.16
C LEU A 51 -28.02 -6.60 10.71
N VAL A 52 -27.32 -5.48 10.54
CA VAL A 52 -27.76 -4.16 11.02
C VAL A 52 -27.70 -3.15 9.86
N PRO A 53 -28.64 -3.18 8.91
CA PRO A 53 -28.67 -2.30 7.75
C PRO A 53 -29.14 -0.88 8.15
N HIS A 54 -28.22 -0.08 8.65
CA HIS A 54 -28.47 1.29 9.11
C HIS A 54 -27.44 2.25 8.51
N PRO A 55 -27.74 3.52 8.21
CA PRO A 55 -26.80 4.48 7.65
C PRO A 55 -25.49 4.62 8.44
N VAL A 56 -25.54 4.59 9.76
CA VAL A 56 -24.34 4.66 10.63
C VAL A 56 -23.48 3.41 10.42
N THR A 57 -24.09 2.22 10.40
CA THR A 57 -23.38 0.95 10.16
C THR A 57 -22.76 0.93 8.77
N PHE A 58 -23.46 1.49 7.76
CA PHE A 58 -22.92 1.65 6.41
C PHE A 58 -21.66 2.53 6.40
N VAL A 59 -21.69 3.70 7.05
CA VAL A 59 -20.51 4.60 7.13
C VAL A 59 -19.35 3.92 7.85
N VAL A 60 -19.62 3.21 8.95
CA VAL A 60 -18.60 2.43 9.67
C VAL A 60 -18.03 1.32 8.79
N ALA A 61 -18.89 0.60 8.08
CA ALA A 61 -18.48 -0.46 7.14
C ALA A 61 -17.59 0.11 6.01
N VAL A 62 -17.94 1.28 5.44
CA VAL A 62 -17.13 1.95 4.42
C VAL A 62 -15.73 2.29 4.97
N ALA A 63 -15.62 2.76 6.22
CA ALA A 63 -14.32 3.02 6.84
C ALA A 63 -13.54 1.71 7.06
N LEU A 64 -14.15 0.68 7.62
CA LEU A 64 -13.50 -0.62 7.86
C LEU A 64 -13.06 -1.29 6.55
N LEU A 65 -13.92 -1.32 5.54
CA LEU A 65 -13.60 -1.87 4.23
C LEU A 65 -12.45 -1.11 3.55
N GLY A 66 -12.41 0.22 3.63
CA GLY A 66 -11.29 1.01 3.11
C GLY A 66 -9.96 0.65 3.77
N GLY A 67 -9.94 0.45 5.09
CA GLY A 67 -8.78 -0.05 5.81
C GLY A 67 -8.39 -1.48 5.40
N ARG A 68 -9.36 -2.34 5.08
CA ARG A 68 -9.08 -3.71 4.58
C ARG A 68 -8.62 -3.71 3.13
N GLN A 69 -9.12 -2.82 2.30
CA GLN A 69 -8.61 -2.61 0.94
C GLN A 69 -7.14 -2.13 0.99
N LEU A 70 -6.78 -1.25 1.93
CA LEU A 70 -5.38 -0.90 2.17
C LEU A 70 -4.57 -2.11 2.67
N ALA A 71 -5.16 -2.97 3.51
CA ALA A 71 -4.49 -4.21 3.92
C ALA A 71 -4.21 -5.13 2.74
N LEU A 72 -5.15 -5.27 1.79
CA LEU A 72 -4.92 -6.00 0.53
C LEU A 72 -3.79 -5.36 -0.29
N ALA A 73 -3.74 -4.02 -0.37
CA ALA A 73 -2.65 -3.31 -1.05
C ALA A 73 -1.28 -3.58 -0.41
N VAL A 74 -1.20 -3.66 0.93
CA VAL A 74 0.03 -4.01 1.65
C VAL A 74 0.42 -5.48 1.38
N LEU A 75 -0.52 -6.42 1.35
CA LEU A 75 -0.21 -7.82 1.01
C LEU A 75 0.21 -7.97 -0.46
N MET A 76 -0.38 -7.20 -1.37
CA MET A 76 0.08 -7.09 -2.76
C MET A 76 1.53 -6.55 -2.84
N HIS A 77 1.85 -5.52 -2.06
CA HIS A 77 3.19 -4.96 -1.95
C HIS A 77 4.20 -6.02 -1.46
N GLU A 78 3.86 -6.79 -0.42
CA GLU A 78 4.67 -7.92 0.03
C GLU A 78 4.89 -8.97 -1.07
N ALA A 79 3.82 -9.28 -1.83
CA ALA A 79 3.93 -10.19 -2.97
C ALA A 79 4.79 -9.61 -4.11
N ALA A 80 4.82 -8.29 -4.28
CA ALA A 80 5.72 -7.63 -5.22
C ALA A 80 7.20 -7.84 -4.86
N HIS A 81 7.55 -7.82 -3.58
CA HIS A 81 8.86 -8.20 -3.06
C HIS A 81 9.10 -9.72 -3.01
N ARG A 82 8.06 -10.53 -3.25
CA ARG A 82 8.07 -12.00 -3.05
C ARG A 82 8.39 -12.38 -1.61
N THR A 83 7.92 -11.59 -0.65
CA THR A 83 8.10 -11.80 0.79
C THR A 83 6.86 -12.32 1.48
N LEU A 84 5.66 -12.17 0.87
CA LEU A 84 4.41 -12.67 1.44
C LEU A 84 4.43 -14.20 1.63
N PHE A 85 4.94 -14.92 0.62
CA PHE A 85 5.06 -16.36 0.62
C PHE A 85 6.50 -16.82 0.33
N ARG A 86 6.84 -18.04 0.81
CA ARG A 86 8.06 -18.73 0.38
C ARG A 86 7.95 -19.16 -1.08
N THR A 87 6.81 -19.75 -1.47
CA THR A 87 6.52 -20.26 -2.80
C THR A 87 6.29 -19.13 -3.79
N ARG A 88 7.05 -19.09 -4.88
CA ARG A 88 6.99 -18.03 -5.89
C ARG A 88 5.61 -17.93 -6.55
N PHE A 89 5.00 -19.07 -6.90
CA PHE A 89 3.67 -19.12 -7.52
C PHE A 89 2.61 -18.45 -6.65
N LEU A 90 2.66 -18.63 -5.32
CA LEU A 90 1.72 -18.00 -4.38
C LEU A 90 1.86 -16.47 -4.38
N ASN A 91 3.10 -15.93 -4.47
CA ASN A 91 3.32 -14.49 -4.61
C ASN A 91 2.84 -13.95 -5.97
N ASP A 92 3.12 -14.67 -7.06
CA ASP A 92 2.91 -14.13 -8.40
C ASP A 92 1.48 -14.36 -8.92
N ARG A 93 0.70 -15.32 -8.37
CA ARG A 93 -0.64 -15.69 -8.84
C ARG A 93 -1.69 -15.60 -7.75
N VAL A 94 -1.50 -16.27 -6.60
CA VAL A 94 -2.54 -16.29 -5.55
C VAL A 94 -2.68 -14.90 -4.94
N ALA A 95 -1.59 -14.22 -4.61
CA ALA A 95 -1.65 -12.86 -4.09
C ALA A 95 -2.14 -11.85 -5.15
N ASP A 96 -1.85 -12.07 -6.44
CA ASP A 96 -2.42 -11.22 -7.50
C ASP A 96 -3.95 -11.28 -7.48
N TRP A 97 -4.55 -12.48 -7.48
CA TRP A 97 -6.00 -12.63 -7.47
C TRP A 97 -6.68 -12.26 -6.17
N LEU A 98 -6.06 -12.56 -5.01
CA LEU A 98 -6.70 -12.33 -3.70
C LEU A 98 -6.37 -10.97 -3.09
N CYS A 99 -5.29 -10.29 -3.52
CA CYS A 99 -4.89 -9.03 -2.91
C CYS A 99 -4.88 -7.86 -3.91
N ALA A 100 -4.41 -8.06 -5.15
CA ALA A 100 -4.29 -6.97 -6.12
C ALA A 100 -5.58 -6.73 -6.91
N ARG A 101 -6.15 -7.77 -7.53
CA ARG A 101 -7.31 -7.63 -8.43
C ARG A 101 -8.55 -7.06 -7.76
N PRO A 102 -8.90 -7.40 -6.50
CA PRO A 102 -10.04 -6.81 -5.80
C PRO A 102 -9.99 -5.28 -5.66
N ILE A 103 -8.78 -4.71 -5.64
CA ILE A 103 -8.55 -3.26 -5.53
C ILE A 103 -8.07 -2.64 -6.85
N TRP A 104 -8.29 -3.33 -7.97
CA TRP A 104 -7.97 -2.90 -9.33
C TRP A 104 -6.48 -2.58 -9.54
N THR A 105 -5.62 -3.49 -9.11
CA THR A 105 -4.18 -3.44 -9.32
C THR A 105 -3.64 -4.76 -9.88
N ASP A 106 -2.33 -4.83 -10.08
CA ASP A 106 -1.63 -5.96 -10.69
C ASP A 106 -0.26 -6.11 -10.02
N VAL A 107 0.02 -7.27 -9.43
CA VAL A 107 1.28 -7.53 -8.72
C VAL A 107 2.49 -7.35 -9.63
N ARG A 108 2.42 -7.74 -10.89
CA ARG A 108 3.56 -7.67 -11.81
C ARG A 108 3.88 -6.23 -12.18
N ARG A 109 2.87 -5.46 -12.64
CA ARG A 109 3.05 -4.04 -13.02
C ARG A 109 3.46 -3.20 -11.81
N TYR A 110 2.83 -3.46 -10.66
CA TYR A 110 3.19 -2.80 -9.40
C TYR A 110 4.63 -3.13 -8.98
N ARG A 111 5.06 -4.39 -9.11
CA ARG A 111 6.45 -4.81 -8.80
C ARG A 111 7.47 -4.02 -9.62
N GLU A 112 7.27 -3.89 -10.92
CA GLU A 112 8.18 -3.15 -11.81
C GLU A 112 8.32 -1.69 -11.35
N HIS A 113 7.20 -1.02 -11.06
CA HIS A 113 7.18 0.35 -10.55
C HIS A 113 7.82 0.45 -9.16
N HIS A 114 7.44 -0.43 -8.24
CA HIS A 114 7.87 -0.36 -6.85
C HIS A 114 9.35 -0.72 -6.63
N LEU A 115 9.89 -1.65 -7.42
CA LEU A 115 11.33 -1.92 -7.38
C LEU A 115 12.15 -0.75 -7.96
N ALA A 116 11.60 0.01 -8.92
CA ALA A 116 12.21 1.25 -9.38
C ALA A 116 12.18 2.32 -8.27
N HIS A 117 11.09 2.41 -7.49
CA HIS A 117 11.02 3.25 -6.29
C HIS A 117 12.13 2.88 -5.30
N HIS A 118 12.28 1.62 -4.90
CA HIS A 118 13.36 1.19 -4.00
C HIS A 118 14.77 1.51 -4.52
N ALA A 119 14.98 1.39 -5.82
CA ALA A 119 16.28 1.71 -6.43
C ALA A 119 16.60 3.21 -6.45
N HIS A 120 15.58 4.06 -6.38
CA HIS A 120 15.71 5.51 -6.57
C HIS A 120 15.09 6.35 -5.46
N ALA A 121 14.58 5.73 -4.38
CA ALA A 121 13.93 6.44 -3.26
C ALA A 121 14.76 7.61 -2.76
N GLY A 122 14.10 8.76 -2.55
CA GLY A 122 14.73 9.99 -2.11
C GLY A 122 15.55 10.75 -3.18
N THR A 123 15.53 10.31 -4.45
CA THR A 123 16.21 10.98 -5.58
C THR A 123 15.20 11.55 -6.58
N GLU A 124 15.68 12.35 -7.52
CA GLU A 124 14.84 12.88 -8.62
C GLU A 124 14.30 11.81 -9.58
N ARG A 125 14.87 10.59 -9.55
CA ARG A 125 14.46 9.47 -10.38
C ARG A 125 13.39 8.58 -9.70
N ASP A 126 13.02 8.89 -8.46
CA ASP A 126 12.01 8.16 -7.74
C ASP A 126 10.64 8.30 -8.43
N PRO A 127 10.03 7.20 -8.93
CA PRO A 127 8.72 7.27 -9.57
C PRO A 127 7.60 7.69 -8.62
N ASP A 128 7.79 7.60 -7.29
CA ASP A 128 6.82 7.98 -6.26
C ASP A 128 7.04 9.40 -5.73
N ARG A 129 8.01 10.15 -6.25
CA ARG A 129 8.36 11.50 -5.79
C ARG A 129 7.14 12.43 -5.70
N SER A 130 6.25 12.41 -6.69
CA SER A 130 5.07 13.27 -6.71
C SER A 130 4.04 12.99 -5.61
N LEU A 131 4.11 11.84 -4.93
CA LEU A 131 3.26 11.53 -3.77
C LEU A 131 3.68 12.31 -2.52
N VAL A 132 4.95 12.69 -2.44
CA VAL A 132 5.58 13.25 -1.23
C VAL A 132 6.16 14.65 -1.47
N GLU A 133 6.28 15.08 -2.72
CA GLU A 133 6.77 16.41 -3.07
C GLU A 133 5.78 17.50 -2.66
N GLY A 134 6.32 18.66 -2.27
CA GLY A 134 5.54 19.83 -1.87
C GLY A 134 5.07 19.82 -0.43
N PHE A 135 5.48 18.83 0.39
CA PHE A 135 5.32 18.89 1.84
C PHE A 135 6.48 19.66 2.48
N PRO A 136 6.26 20.37 3.63
CA PRO A 136 4.99 20.50 4.35
C PRO A 136 3.97 21.39 3.62
N LEU A 137 2.67 21.12 3.87
CA LEU A 137 1.54 21.87 3.34
C LEU A 137 0.99 22.83 4.40
N THR A 138 0.13 23.77 3.98
CA THR A 138 -0.73 24.45 4.95
C THR A 138 -1.81 23.49 5.47
N GLY A 139 -2.22 23.61 6.73
CA GLY A 139 -3.28 22.77 7.31
C GLY A 139 -4.57 22.79 6.47
N ARG A 140 -4.96 23.99 5.94
CA ARG A 140 -6.11 24.11 5.02
C ARG A 140 -5.93 23.27 3.74
N SER A 141 -4.73 23.23 3.17
CA SER A 141 -4.45 22.45 1.96
C SER A 141 -4.51 20.95 2.25
N LEU A 142 -3.97 20.50 3.38
CA LEU A 142 -4.04 19.11 3.82
C LEU A 142 -5.49 18.66 4.03
N VAL A 143 -6.28 19.43 4.79
CA VAL A 143 -7.72 19.15 5.03
C VAL A 143 -8.47 19.07 3.70
N ARG A 144 -8.27 20.03 2.79
CA ARG A 144 -8.90 20.00 1.46
C ARG A 144 -8.55 18.73 0.67
N LYS A 145 -7.30 18.26 0.73
CA LYS A 145 -6.90 17.00 0.08
C LYS A 145 -7.64 15.80 0.70
N MET A 146 -7.73 15.73 2.03
CA MET A 146 -8.45 14.66 2.73
C MET A 146 -9.96 14.68 2.44
N LEU A 147 -10.58 15.85 2.41
CA LEU A 147 -11.99 16.01 2.06
C LEU A 147 -12.28 15.57 0.61
N ARG A 148 -11.38 15.86 -0.32
CA ARG A 148 -11.50 15.37 -1.70
C ARG A 148 -11.40 13.85 -1.81
N ASP A 149 -10.60 13.21 -0.95
CA ASP A 149 -10.55 11.75 -0.87
C ASP A 149 -11.86 11.19 -0.32
N LEU A 150 -12.36 11.73 0.79
CA LEU A 150 -13.63 11.32 1.40
C LEU A 150 -14.84 11.58 0.50
N ALA A 151 -14.84 12.68 -0.27
CA ALA A 151 -15.89 12.96 -1.24
C ALA A 151 -15.81 12.11 -2.52
N GLY A 152 -14.84 11.19 -2.64
CA GLY A 152 -14.67 10.31 -3.79
C GLY A 152 -14.05 10.96 -5.03
N VAL A 153 -13.77 12.27 -5.01
CA VAL A 153 -13.18 13.00 -6.16
C VAL A 153 -11.85 12.39 -6.58
N SER A 154 -10.98 12.07 -5.61
CA SER A 154 -9.71 11.40 -5.87
C SER A 154 -9.91 9.95 -6.34
N GLY A 155 -10.96 9.27 -5.84
CA GLY A 155 -11.32 7.92 -6.26
C GLY A 155 -11.75 7.88 -7.72
N VAL A 156 -12.62 8.79 -8.17
CA VAL A 156 -13.02 8.91 -9.58
C VAL A 156 -11.81 9.18 -10.48
N LYS A 157 -10.92 10.08 -10.09
CA LYS A 157 -9.67 10.33 -10.82
C LYS A 157 -8.80 9.07 -10.92
N ARG A 158 -8.74 8.27 -9.86
CA ARG A 158 -8.02 6.99 -9.86
C ARG A 158 -8.65 5.99 -10.83
N VAL A 159 -10.00 5.87 -10.87
CA VAL A 159 -10.69 5.03 -11.88
C VAL A 159 -10.29 5.41 -13.29
N LEU A 160 -10.35 6.71 -13.62
CA LEU A 160 -9.96 7.21 -14.94
C LEU A 160 -8.49 6.93 -15.25
N GLY A 161 -7.59 7.18 -14.28
CA GLY A 161 -6.17 6.87 -14.43
C GLY A 161 -5.91 5.39 -14.69
N LEU A 162 -6.56 4.49 -13.92
CA LEU A 162 -6.44 3.04 -14.11
C LEU A 162 -6.97 2.61 -15.49
N ALA A 163 -8.12 3.13 -15.92
CA ALA A 163 -8.67 2.83 -17.24
C ALA A 163 -7.72 3.27 -18.36
N LEU A 164 -7.11 4.46 -18.25
CA LEU A 164 -6.12 4.95 -19.22
C LEU A 164 -4.84 4.10 -19.21
N MET A 165 -4.38 3.68 -18.04
CA MET A 165 -3.23 2.76 -17.88
C MET A 165 -3.53 1.36 -18.45
N ASP A 166 -4.73 0.84 -18.23
CA ASP A 166 -5.14 -0.46 -18.73
C ASP A 166 -5.32 -0.46 -20.25
N ALA A 167 -5.75 0.68 -20.81
CA ALA A 167 -5.76 0.90 -22.26
C ALA A 167 -4.36 1.21 -22.84
N GLU A 168 -3.31 1.27 -22.02
CA GLU A 168 -1.96 1.70 -22.45
C GLU A 168 -1.95 3.06 -23.17
N LEU A 169 -2.86 3.97 -22.81
CA LEU A 169 -2.85 5.37 -23.26
C LEU A 169 -1.83 6.19 -22.48
N ILE A 170 -1.55 5.77 -21.25
CA ILE A 170 -0.50 6.31 -20.38
C ILE A 170 0.32 5.16 -19.78
N GLY A 171 1.56 5.47 -19.39
CA GLY A 171 2.42 4.54 -18.67
C GLY A 171 1.85 4.17 -17.30
N TYR A 172 2.14 2.95 -16.81
CA TYR A 172 1.73 2.54 -15.48
C TYR A 172 2.45 3.36 -14.41
N THR A 173 1.70 3.90 -13.48
CA THR A 173 2.21 4.62 -12.30
C THR A 173 1.22 4.49 -11.14
N VAL A 174 1.70 4.55 -9.90
CA VAL A 174 0.87 4.74 -8.70
C VAL A 174 0.96 6.17 -8.17
N ALA A 175 1.79 6.99 -8.80
CA ALA A 175 2.07 8.38 -8.48
C ALA A 175 1.40 9.35 -9.49
N GLY A 176 1.61 10.65 -9.30
CA GLY A 176 1.01 11.68 -10.14
C GLY A 176 1.73 11.92 -11.47
N ASP A 177 2.95 11.43 -11.64
CA ASP A 177 3.76 11.65 -12.84
C ASP A 177 3.31 10.73 -13.98
N VAL A 178 2.41 11.26 -14.78
CA VAL A 178 1.84 10.55 -15.92
C VAL A 178 2.71 10.73 -17.15
N LYS A 179 3.28 9.63 -17.66
CA LYS A 179 4.02 9.62 -18.93
C LYS A 179 3.11 9.14 -20.05
N PRO A 180 3.07 9.84 -21.21
CA PRO A 180 2.32 9.36 -22.35
C PRO A 180 2.89 8.02 -22.84
N ALA A 181 2.02 7.10 -23.21
CA ALA A 181 2.42 5.85 -23.84
C ALA A 181 2.62 6.05 -25.36
N PRO A 182 3.36 5.18 -26.04
CA PRO A 182 3.50 5.22 -27.50
C PRO A 182 2.14 5.11 -28.20
N ARG A 183 1.96 5.91 -29.27
CA ARG A 183 0.74 5.86 -30.06
C ARG A 183 0.58 4.49 -30.73
N ARG A 184 -0.60 3.89 -30.57
CA ARG A 184 -0.99 2.61 -31.16
C ARG A 184 -2.33 2.77 -31.89
N ARG A 185 -2.75 1.73 -32.62
CA ARG A 185 -4.09 1.70 -33.24
C ARG A 185 -5.17 1.55 -32.15
N VAL A 186 -6.35 2.09 -32.37
CA VAL A 186 -7.49 2.02 -31.44
C VAL A 186 -7.78 0.57 -30.99
N ARG A 187 -7.70 -0.38 -31.94
CA ARG A 187 -7.89 -1.82 -31.64
C ARG A 187 -6.86 -2.36 -30.62
N ASP A 188 -5.64 -1.85 -30.66
CA ASP A 188 -4.55 -2.30 -29.77
C ASP A 188 -4.79 -1.76 -28.35
N HIS A 189 -5.28 -0.52 -28.21
CA HIS A 189 -5.72 0.06 -26.93
C HIS A 189 -6.93 -0.69 -26.36
N ALA A 190 -7.93 -1.02 -27.17
CA ALA A 190 -9.09 -1.80 -26.75
C ALA A 190 -8.70 -3.21 -26.29
N ARG A 191 -7.78 -3.86 -27.01
CA ARG A 191 -7.23 -5.16 -26.63
C ARG A 191 -6.44 -5.10 -25.32
N ALA A 192 -5.58 -4.08 -25.17
CA ALA A 192 -4.82 -3.86 -23.94
C ALA A 192 -5.76 -3.67 -22.73
N PHE A 193 -6.78 -2.81 -22.88
CA PHE A 193 -7.79 -2.62 -21.85
C PHE A 193 -8.51 -3.93 -21.49
N ALA A 194 -8.95 -4.70 -22.48
CA ALA A 194 -9.59 -5.98 -22.22
C ALA A 194 -8.67 -6.96 -21.45
N ILE A 195 -7.39 -7.00 -21.78
CA ILE A 195 -6.41 -7.88 -21.11
C ILE A 195 -6.11 -7.41 -19.68
N HIS A 196 -5.91 -6.11 -19.47
CA HIS A 196 -5.46 -5.57 -18.18
C HIS A 196 -6.60 -5.34 -17.19
N ALA A 197 -7.77 -4.88 -17.66
CA ALA A 197 -8.92 -4.60 -16.81
C ALA A 197 -9.72 -5.87 -16.46
N SER A 198 -9.79 -6.87 -17.36
CA SER A 198 -10.64 -8.05 -17.15
C SER A 198 -10.36 -8.82 -15.86
N PRO A 199 -9.09 -9.03 -15.40
CA PRO A 199 -8.89 -9.74 -14.13
C PRO A 199 -9.44 -8.98 -12.92
N ALA A 200 -9.33 -7.65 -12.90
CA ALA A 200 -9.91 -6.84 -11.84
C ALA A 200 -11.44 -6.83 -11.89
N LEU A 201 -12.03 -6.76 -13.09
CA LEU A 201 -13.48 -6.87 -13.29
C LEU A 201 -13.97 -8.24 -12.83
N VAL A 202 -13.32 -9.34 -13.22
CA VAL A 202 -13.68 -10.71 -12.78
C VAL A 202 -13.61 -10.84 -11.26
N ALA A 203 -12.56 -10.33 -10.60
CA ALA A 203 -12.46 -10.38 -9.15
C ALA A 203 -13.59 -9.61 -8.46
N ASN A 204 -13.93 -8.42 -8.96
CA ASN A 204 -15.01 -7.61 -8.40
C ASN A 204 -16.41 -8.20 -8.70
N LEU A 205 -16.60 -8.78 -9.89
CA LEU A 205 -17.82 -9.53 -10.20
C LEU A 205 -17.96 -10.77 -9.32
N ALA A 206 -16.88 -11.46 -8.98
CA ALA A 206 -16.90 -12.59 -8.05
C ALA A 206 -17.32 -12.15 -6.64
N ILE A 207 -16.84 -11.00 -6.15
CA ILE A 207 -17.28 -10.42 -4.87
C ILE A 207 -18.79 -10.10 -4.94
N LEU A 208 -19.24 -9.39 -5.98
CA LEU A 208 -20.65 -9.06 -6.18
C LEU A 208 -21.53 -10.32 -6.26
N ALA A 209 -21.11 -11.31 -7.04
CA ALA A 209 -21.84 -12.57 -7.19
C ALA A 209 -21.95 -13.33 -5.85
N THR A 210 -20.87 -13.38 -5.07
CA THR A 210 -20.88 -13.99 -3.73
C THR A 210 -21.89 -13.31 -2.82
N LEU A 211 -21.92 -11.98 -2.81
CA LEU A 211 -22.88 -11.20 -2.02
C LEU A 211 -24.30 -11.37 -2.54
N ALA A 212 -24.50 -11.45 -3.86
CA ALA A 212 -25.80 -11.68 -4.47
C ALA A 212 -26.36 -13.08 -4.15
N LEU A 213 -25.53 -14.11 -4.22
CA LEU A 213 -25.91 -15.47 -3.84
C LEU A 213 -26.28 -15.59 -2.35
N ALA A 214 -25.67 -14.75 -1.50
CA ALA A 214 -26.07 -14.61 -0.09
C ALA A 214 -27.33 -13.75 0.12
N GLY A 215 -27.97 -13.25 -0.94
CA GLY A 215 -29.18 -12.39 -0.85
C GLY A 215 -28.87 -10.91 -0.56
N HIS A 216 -27.61 -10.48 -0.60
CA HIS A 216 -27.17 -9.17 -0.13
C HIS A 216 -26.31 -8.41 -1.18
N ALA A 217 -26.67 -8.44 -2.46
CA ALA A 217 -25.95 -7.77 -3.54
C ALA A 217 -25.64 -6.27 -3.26
N TRP A 218 -26.56 -5.59 -2.55
CA TRP A 218 -26.44 -4.18 -2.20
C TRP A 218 -25.20 -3.86 -1.34
N LEU A 219 -24.66 -4.83 -0.59
CA LEU A 219 -23.45 -4.68 0.21
C LEU A 219 -22.23 -4.33 -0.65
N TYR A 220 -22.25 -4.68 -1.94
CA TYR A 220 -21.18 -4.29 -2.86
C TYR A 220 -21.05 -2.77 -3.00
N SER A 221 -22.13 -2.02 -2.79
CA SER A 221 -22.07 -0.55 -2.76
C SER A 221 -21.15 -0.01 -1.67
N ALA A 222 -21.10 -0.66 -0.49
CA ALA A 222 -20.17 -0.30 0.56
C ALA A 222 -18.71 -0.61 0.18
N TRP A 223 -18.46 -1.72 -0.55
CA TRP A 223 -17.13 -2.04 -1.09
C TRP A 223 -16.65 -0.97 -2.09
N ALA A 224 -17.52 -0.62 -3.05
CA ALA A 224 -17.22 0.39 -4.05
C ALA A 224 -17.05 1.79 -3.43
N ALA A 225 -17.93 2.17 -2.50
CA ALA A 225 -17.84 3.43 -1.77
C ALA A 225 -16.52 3.51 -0.98
N ALA A 226 -16.13 2.45 -0.27
CA ALA A 226 -14.85 2.39 0.45
C ALA A 226 -13.66 2.61 -0.49
N TRP A 227 -13.64 1.93 -1.63
CA TRP A 227 -12.56 2.04 -2.61
C TRP A 227 -12.47 3.44 -3.24
N LEU A 228 -13.61 4.08 -3.47
CA LEU A 228 -13.65 5.45 -4.01
C LEU A 228 -13.27 6.52 -2.99
N THR A 229 -13.48 6.27 -1.69
CA THR A 229 -13.38 7.29 -0.63
C THR A 229 -12.28 6.95 0.40
N THR A 230 -12.61 6.17 1.43
CA THR A 230 -11.77 5.93 2.62
C THR A 230 -10.47 5.20 2.30
N TYR A 231 -10.45 4.28 1.33
CA TYR A 231 -9.21 3.66 0.85
C TYR A 231 -8.20 4.71 0.36
N GLY A 232 -8.65 5.69 -0.43
CA GLY A 232 -7.79 6.76 -0.93
C GLY A 232 -7.25 7.65 0.18
N LEU A 233 -8.08 7.99 1.17
CA LEU A 233 -7.66 8.73 2.35
C LEU A 233 -6.59 7.99 3.16
N PHE A 234 -6.82 6.71 3.45
CA PHE A 234 -5.89 5.90 4.24
C PHE A 234 -4.57 5.64 3.51
N LEU A 235 -4.63 5.41 2.20
CA LEU A 235 -3.45 5.29 1.35
C LEU A 235 -2.64 6.59 1.36
N ARG A 236 -3.27 7.78 1.28
CA ARG A 236 -2.60 9.08 1.38
C ARG A 236 -1.88 9.25 2.71
N ILE A 237 -2.56 8.96 3.83
CA ILE A 237 -1.96 9.08 5.18
C ILE A 237 -0.75 8.14 5.30
N ARG A 238 -0.86 6.91 4.78
CA ARG A 238 0.25 5.97 4.73
C ARG A 238 1.42 6.53 3.91
N SER A 239 1.19 6.95 2.67
CA SER A 239 2.25 7.45 1.78
C SER A 239 2.99 8.66 2.37
N MET A 240 2.26 9.60 3.00
CA MET A 240 2.88 10.73 3.70
C MET A 240 3.76 10.26 4.87
N ALA A 241 3.32 9.23 5.61
CA ALA A 241 4.05 8.73 6.77
C ALA A 241 5.39 8.08 6.38
N GLU A 242 5.51 7.58 5.18
CA GLU A 242 6.66 6.80 4.72
C GLU A 242 7.85 7.69 4.29
N HIS A 243 7.62 8.70 3.45
CA HIS A 243 8.68 9.47 2.81
C HIS A 243 8.49 11.00 2.83
N ALA A 244 7.32 11.54 3.22
CA ALA A 244 7.14 12.98 3.16
C ALA A 244 7.85 13.70 4.32
N CYS A 245 8.44 14.87 4.03
CA CYS A 245 9.25 15.64 4.97
C CYS A 245 10.42 14.83 5.57
N THR A 246 11.03 13.98 4.77
CA THR A 246 12.29 13.30 5.07
C THR A 246 13.43 13.96 4.28
N GLU A 247 14.67 13.62 4.58
CA GLU A 247 15.81 14.14 3.82
C GLU A 247 15.87 13.52 2.42
N GLY A 248 16.37 14.28 1.45
CA GLY A 248 16.71 13.74 0.13
C GLY A 248 17.96 12.86 0.18
N GLY A 249 18.16 12.06 -0.89
CA GLY A 249 19.33 11.20 -1.03
C GLY A 249 18.98 9.72 -0.89
N ARG A 250 19.99 8.85 -1.08
CA ARG A 250 19.81 7.38 -1.16
C ARG A 250 19.89 6.66 0.18
N ASP A 251 20.08 7.37 1.29
CA ASP A 251 20.22 6.74 2.59
C ASP A 251 18.82 6.42 3.19
N PRO A 252 18.42 5.14 3.29
CA PRO A 252 17.13 4.76 3.85
C PRO A 252 16.92 5.25 5.29
N MET A 253 17.99 5.42 6.06
CA MET A 253 17.93 5.96 7.42
C MET A 253 17.48 7.42 7.47
N ARG A 254 17.57 8.15 6.37
CA ARG A 254 17.28 9.58 6.27
C ARG A 254 16.11 9.90 5.35
N ASN A 255 15.88 9.07 4.31
CA ASN A 255 14.84 9.30 3.31
C ASN A 255 13.56 8.51 3.56
N THR A 256 13.50 7.73 4.65
CA THR A 256 12.30 6.97 5.05
C THR A 256 11.99 7.18 6.54
N ARG A 257 10.78 6.78 6.94
CA ARG A 257 10.35 6.91 8.33
C ARG A 257 9.66 5.64 8.81
N THR A 258 9.93 5.25 10.06
CA THR A 258 9.10 4.31 10.81
C THR A 258 8.06 5.09 11.60
N THR A 259 6.80 4.70 11.50
CA THR A 259 5.70 5.30 12.27
C THR A 259 5.07 4.25 13.17
N ARG A 260 5.08 4.48 14.49
CA ARG A 260 4.46 3.55 15.44
C ARG A 260 2.95 3.56 15.27
N ALA A 261 2.36 2.36 15.22
CA ALA A 261 0.94 2.19 14.97
C ALA A 261 0.23 1.63 16.21
N GLY A 262 -0.65 2.43 16.80
CA GLY A 262 -1.66 1.98 17.76
C GLY A 262 -2.76 1.17 17.08
N LEU A 263 -3.74 0.68 17.85
CA LEU A 263 -4.80 -0.20 17.35
C LEU A 263 -5.56 0.41 16.16
N LEU A 264 -6.04 1.66 16.27
CA LEU A 264 -6.77 2.33 15.19
C LEU A 264 -5.91 2.50 13.93
N ALA A 265 -4.63 2.88 14.11
CA ALA A 265 -3.74 2.98 12.96
C ALA A 265 -3.56 1.64 12.24
N ARG A 266 -3.42 0.53 12.98
CA ARG A 266 -3.35 -0.83 12.42
C ARG A 266 -4.63 -1.25 11.70
N MET A 267 -5.77 -0.75 12.16
CA MET A 267 -7.06 -1.02 11.51
C MET A 267 -7.20 -0.29 10.19
N PHE A 268 -6.74 0.96 10.08
CA PHE A 268 -7.09 1.83 8.96
C PHE A 268 -5.91 2.21 8.06
N VAL A 269 -4.75 2.59 8.61
CA VAL A 269 -3.65 3.19 7.85
C VAL A 269 -2.34 2.39 7.87
N ALA A 270 -2.17 1.47 8.83
CA ALA A 270 -0.93 0.72 9.01
C ALA A 270 -1.16 -0.80 9.23
N PRO A 271 -1.93 -1.48 8.37
CA PRO A 271 -2.10 -2.93 8.49
C PRO A 271 -0.79 -3.67 8.21
N HIS A 272 -0.69 -4.91 8.67
CA HIS A 272 0.43 -5.83 8.39
C HIS A 272 1.82 -5.24 8.64
N ALA A 273 1.95 -4.44 9.72
CA ALA A 273 3.22 -3.83 10.14
C ALA A 273 3.87 -2.90 9.09
N VAL A 274 3.11 -2.36 8.12
CA VAL A 274 3.63 -1.46 7.07
C VAL A 274 4.22 -0.16 7.64
N GLY A 275 3.89 0.21 8.88
CA GLY A 275 4.48 1.38 9.54
C GLY A 275 6.00 1.26 9.81
N TYR A 276 6.59 0.06 9.74
CA TYR A 276 8.04 -0.16 9.83
C TYR A 276 8.71 0.02 8.46
N HIS A 277 8.50 1.18 7.85
CA HIS A 277 8.88 1.42 6.47
C HIS A 277 10.40 1.65 6.29
N LEU A 278 11.07 2.24 7.29
CA LEU A 278 12.52 2.35 7.31
C LEU A 278 13.18 0.97 7.28
N GLU A 279 12.72 0.04 8.12
CA GLU A 279 13.23 -1.33 8.18
C GLU A 279 12.97 -2.09 6.89
N HIS A 280 11.81 -1.81 6.25
CA HIS A 280 11.47 -2.36 4.95
C HIS A 280 12.44 -1.87 3.86
N HIS A 281 12.80 -0.59 3.82
CA HIS A 281 13.79 -0.06 2.87
C HIS A 281 15.22 -0.56 3.16
N LEU A 282 15.57 -0.77 4.44
CA LEU A 282 16.87 -1.35 4.81
C LEU A 282 17.02 -2.81 4.41
N LEU A 283 15.97 -3.62 4.58
CA LEU A 283 15.98 -5.04 4.28
C LEU A 283 14.68 -5.44 3.53
N PRO A 284 14.51 -5.03 2.26
CA PRO A 284 13.28 -5.22 1.49
C PRO A 284 12.94 -6.69 1.21
N THR A 285 13.83 -7.61 1.57
CA THR A 285 13.62 -9.06 1.53
C THR A 285 13.05 -9.63 2.82
N ALA A 286 12.92 -8.83 3.89
CA ALA A 286 12.27 -9.25 5.13
C ALA A 286 10.75 -9.19 4.98
N PRO A 287 10.01 -10.28 5.30
CA PRO A 287 8.55 -10.26 5.32
C PRO A 287 8.01 -9.29 6.38
N CYS A 288 6.86 -8.67 6.12
CA CYS A 288 6.25 -7.67 7.01
C CYS A 288 6.09 -8.16 8.46
N HIS A 289 5.78 -9.44 8.69
CA HIS A 289 5.65 -10.00 10.03
C HIS A 289 6.99 -10.08 10.80
N ARG A 290 8.13 -9.91 10.13
CA ARG A 290 9.47 -9.86 10.75
C ARG A 290 9.94 -8.44 11.05
N LEU A 291 9.37 -7.42 10.40
CA LEU A 291 9.79 -6.02 10.55
C LEU A 291 9.74 -5.51 12.01
N PRO A 292 8.73 -5.87 12.84
CA PRO A 292 8.74 -5.47 14.26
C PRO A 292 9.93 -6.02 15.06
N ALA A 293 10.36 -7.23 14.74
CA ALA A 293 11.52 -7.85 15.40
C ALA A 293 12.84 -7.22 14.88
N LEU A 294 12.91 -6.94 13.57
CA LEU A 294 14.03 -6.23 12.96
C LEU A 294 14.17 -4.82 13.57
N HIS A 295 13.06 -4.07 13.71
CA HIS A 295 13.05 -2.77 14.38
C HIS A 295 13.64 -2.83 15.79
N ARG A 296 13.19 -3.78 16.63
CA ARG A 296 13.73 -3.95 17.98
C ARG A 296 15.23 -4.22 17.96
N ARG A 297 15.69 -5.07 17.06
CA ARG A 297 17.13 -5.40 16.93
C ARG A 297 17.96 -4.20 16.51
N LEU A 298 17.50 -3.42 15.53
CA LEU A 298 18.21 -2.21 15.07
C LEU A 298 18.18 -1.10 16.14
N SER A 299 17.05 -0.93 16.83
CA SER A 299 16.92 0.05 17.92
C SER A 299 17.83 -0.31 19.11
N SER A 300 17.91 -1.57 19.49
CA SER A 300 18.83 -2.01 20.58
C SER A 300 20.29 -1.85 20.23
N ALA A 301 20.64 -1.83 18.95
CA ALA A 301 21.98 -1.54 18.47
C ALA A 301 22.27 -0.02 18.34
N GLY A 302 21.29 0.85 18.64
CA GLY A 302 21.46 2.30 18.51
C GLY A 302 21.58 2.79 17.07
N VAL A 303 21.12 1.99 16.09
CA VAL A 303 21.32 2.28 14.66
C VAL A 303 20.24 3.18 14.08
N ILE A 304 19.00 3.09 14.59
CA ILE A 304 17.88 3.88 14.07
C ILE A 304 17.94 5.30 14.62
N PRO A 305 18.04 6.33 13.76
CA PRO A 305 18.01 7.71 14.20
C PRO A 305 16.69 8.03 14.90
N PRO A 306 16.69 8.76 16.04
CA PRO A 306 15.46 9.09 16.76
C PRO A 306 14.45 9.87 15.90
N ASP A 307 14.92 10.75 15.04
CA ASP A 307 14.16 11.57 14.10
C ASP A 307 13.61 10.78 12.89
N ALA A 308 14.07 9.56 12.67
CA ALA A 308 13.49 8.65 11.68
C ALA A 308 12.29 7.84 12.23
N VAL A 309 11.87 8.06 13.50
CA VAL A 309 10.78 7.32 14.13
C VAL A 309 9.70 8.28 14.61
N ALA A 310 8.57 8.33 13.93
CA ALA A 310 7.41 9.07 14.41
C ALA A 310 6.65 8.28 15.49
N ARG A 311 6.25 9.00 16.56
CA ARG A 311 5.55 8.42 17.71
C ARG A 311 4.21 7.79 17.32
N ASP A 312 3.48 8.41 16.42
CA ASP A 312 2.16 7.98 15.93
C ASP A 312 1.79 8.72 14.62
N TYR A 313 0.68 8.34 14.00
CA TYR A 313 0.21 8.95 12.75
C TYR A 313 -0.31 10.39 12.94
N LEU A 314 -0.69 10.79 14.15
CA LEU A 314 -1.05 12.18 14.45
C LEU A 314 0.20 13.07 14.46
N ALA A 315 1.31 12.59 15.01
CA ALA A 315 2.61 13.28 14.92
C ALA A 315 3.01 13.47 13.44
N VAL A 316 2.85 12.45 12.61
CA VAL A 316 3.07 12.58 11.16
C VAL A 316 2.22 13.70 10.55
N LEU A 317 0.92 13.74 10.82
CA LEU A 317 0.05 14.79 10.29
C LEU A 317 0.49 16.21 10.72
N ARG A 318 1.02 16.36 11.94
CA ARG A 318 1.60 17.63 12.40
C ARG A 318 2.85 18.01 11.62
N ILE A 319 3.75 17.04 11.37
CA ILE A 319 4.93 17.25 10.52
C ILE A 319 4.50 17.71 9.13
N MET A 320 3.45 17.09 8.56
CA MET A 320 2.95 17.43 7.22
C MET A 320 2.44 18.86 7.09
N VAL A 321 2.14 19.52 8.19
CA VAL A 321 1.72 20.94 8.19
C VAL A 321 2.76 21.88 8.82
N GLY A 322 4.00 21.41 8.98
CA GLY A 322 5.10 22.20 9.54
C GLY A 322 4.97 22.49 11.05
N GLN A 323 4.18 21.68 11.75
CA GLN A 323 3.93 21.81 13.19
C GLN A 323 4.44 20.57 13.93
N GLY A 324 5.72 20.46 14.15
CA GLY A 324 6.29 19.36 14.92
C GLY A 324 7.55 18.77 14.32
N SER A 325 8.28 18.07 15.18
CA SER A 325 9.36 17.13 14.86
C SER A 325 8.84 15.69 14.99
N PRO A 326 9.51 14.71 14.38
CA PRO A 326 9.20 13.28 14.52
C PRO A 326 9.17 12.79 15.96
#